data_2f36e162624bae9b2a5c89980df62d5e
#
_entry.id   2f36e162624bae9b2a5c89980df62d5e
#
_cell.length_a   1.000
_cell.length_b   1.000
_cell.length_c   1.000
_cell.angle_alpha   90.00
_cell.angle_beta   90.00
_cell.angle_gamma   90.00
#
_symmetry.space_group_name_H-M   'P 1'
#
loop_
_entity.id
_entity.type
_entity.pdbx_description
1 polymer ?
#
loop_
_entity_poly.entity_id
_entity_poly.type
_entity_poly.pdbx_seq_one_letter_code
_entity_poly.pdbx_strand_id
1 'polypeptide(L)'
;MGIGENVMQLIVRKKYLDELIELYGTPDIKVITGIRRSGKSVLLQEFNLQELEFDHLLEYHALHKYIMNQYKEEMANVLLIDEVQMCPQFELAINSIYAKGIYDIYITGSNAFLLSSDLATLFTGRTMEIKVYPFSFKEYLTYYKITDGYDDAFDQYVKIGGMPGAYAYKTEDRQYDYVRDVYSTILIRDLVEKYKIRNKLEFTNISEFMMTLETCFLQTISVKL
;
A
#
# COMPACT_ATOMS: atom_id res chain seq x y z
N MET A 1 -37.02 3.90 -6.16
CA MET A 1 -35.97 4.08 -5.13
C MET A 1 -34.66 3.75 -5.79
N GLY A 2 -33.91 4.78 -6.21
CA GLY A 2 -32.63 4.61 -6.87
C GLY A 2 -31.62 4.03 -5.89
N ILE A 3 -30.99 2.94 -6.26
CA ILE A 3 -29.80 2.42 -5.62
C ILE A 3 -28.72 3.46 -5.96
N GLY A 4 -28.48 4.43 -5.05
CA GLY A 4 -27.38 5.36 -5.21
C GLY A 4 -26.07 4.55 -5.23
N GLU A 5 -25.39 4.59 -6.34
CA GLU A 5 -24.02 4.08 -6.47
C GLU A 5 -23.19 4.73 -5.37
N ASN A 6 -22.81 3.95 -4.40
CA ASN A 6 -21.88 4.35 -3.35
C ASN A 6 -20.49 4.27 -3.98
N VAL A 7 -20.22 5.13 -4.96
CA VAL A 7 -18.89 5.25 -5.56
C VAL A 7 -17.98 5.79 -4.46
N MET A 8 -17.02 4.98 -4.06
CA MET A 8 -15.98 5.38 -3.12
C MET A 8 -15.35 6.67 -3.64
N GLN A 9 -15.44 7.76 -2.87
CA GLN A 9 -14.87 9.04 -3.31
C GLN A 9 -13.35 8.90 -3.34
N LEU A 10 -12.77 8.95 -4.51
CA LEU A 10 -11.32 8.99 -4.67
C LEU A 10 -10.82 10.41 -4.39
N ILE A 11 -9.72 10.51 -3.67
CA ILE A 11 -8.98 11.76 -3.54
C ILE A 11 -7.61 11.61 -4.17
N VAL A 12 -7.20 12.64 -4.92
CA VAL A 12 -5.86 12.69 -5.51
C VAL A 12 -4.83 12.88 -4.38
N ARG A 13 -3.96 11.91 -4.19
CA ARG A 13 -2.88 11.94 -3.20
C ARG A 13 -1.64 12.63 -3.79
N LYS A 14 -1.79 13.93 -4.01
CA LYS A 14 -0.83 14.76 -4.76
C LYS A 14 0.63 14.54 -4.34
N LYS A 15 0.92 14.43 -3.04
CA LYS A 15 2.28 14.19 -2.55
C LYS A 15 2.93 12.96 -3.21
N TYR A 16 2.23 11.84 -3.25
CA TYR A 16 2.76 10.60 -3.82
C TYR A 16 2.76 10.60 -5.34
N LEU A 17 1.78 11.28 -5.94
CA LEU A 17 1.72 11.44 -7.40
C LEU A 17 2.88 12.31 -7.89
N ASP A 18 3.16 13.43 -7.21
CA ASP A 18 4.30 14.29 -7.53
C ASP A 18 5.63 13.51 -7.40
N GLU A 19 5.78 12.66 -6.38
CA GLU A 19 6.96 11.82 -6.16
C GLU A 19 7.10 10.75 -7.27
N LEU A 20 6.01 10.12 -7.71
CA LEU A 20 6.01 9.20 -8.85
C LEU A 20 6.42 9.88 -10.15
N ILE A 21 5.93 11.09 -10.39
CA ILE A 21 6.25 11.89 -11.58
C ILE A 21 7.73 12.33 -11.55
N GLU A 22 8.24 12.74 -10.39
CA GLU A 22 9.65 13.12 -10.22
C GLU A 22 10.60 11.94 -10.54
N LEU A 23 10.21 10.73 -10.16
CA LEU A 23 11.00 9.52 -10.39
C LEU A 23 10.81 8.94 -11.80
N TYR A 24 9.88 9.46 -12.59
CA TYR A 24 9.63 8.97 -13.95
C TYR A 24 10.87 9.09 -14.84
N GLY A 25 11.20 8.01 -15.54
CA GLY A 25 12.36 7.95 -16.43
C GLY A 25 13.73 7.85 -15.72
N THR A 26 13.76 7.79 -14.37
CA THR A 26 15.01 7.49 -13.66
C THR A 26 15.34 6.00 -13.78
N PRO A 27 16.64 5.60 -13.71
CA PRO A 27 17.03 4.22 -13.95
C PRO A 27 16.62 3.26 -12.84
N ASP A 28 16.25 3.76 -11.66
CA ASP A 28 15.94 2.91 -10.51
C ASP A 28 14.59 2.18 -10.65
N ILE A 29 14.47 1.03 -10.00
CA ILE A 29 13.19 0.35 -9.79
C ILE A 29 12.42 1.10 -8.70
N LYS A 30 11.25 1.65 -9.01
CA LYS A 30 10.39 2.35 -8.05
C LYS A 30 9.57 1.32 -7.30
N VAL A 31 9.76 1.28 -5.98
CA VAL A 31 9.07 0.31 -5.12
C VAL A 31 8.09 1.04 -4.21
N ILE A 32 6.81 0.83 -4.46
CA ILE A 32 5.74 1.45 -3.70
C ILE A 32 5.37 0.52 -2.55
N THR A 33 5.79 0.88 -1.35
CA THR A 33 5.53 0.12 -0.13
C THR A 33 4.45 0.77 0.72
N GLY A 34 3.95 0.05 1.69
CA GLY A 34 2.93 0.54 2.62
C GLY A 34 2.07 -0.60 3.14
N ILE A 35 1.43 -0.37 4.27
CA ILE A 35 0.56 -1.37 4.86
C ILE A 35 -0.59 -1.74 3.89
N ARG A 36 -1.12 -2.94 4.06
CA ARG A 36 -2.26 -3.42 3.29
C ARG A 36 -3.42 -2.43 3.38
N ARG A 37 -4.09 -2.17 2.23
CA ARG A 37 -5.23 -1.22 2.11
C ARG A 37 -4.91 0.25 2.42
N SER A 38 -3.64 0.67 2.38
CA SER A 38 -3.25 2.10 2.47
C SER A 38 -3.51 2.92 1.20
N GLY A 39 -3.96 2.29 0.11
CA GLY A 39 -4.28 2.95 -1.16
C GLY A 39 -3.19 2.87 -2.22
N LYS A 40 -2.22 1.95 -2.12
CA LYS A 40 -1.14 1.78 -3.12
C LYS A 40 -1.67 1.48 -4.52
N SER A 41 -2.55 0.47 -4.65
CA SER A 41 -3.13 0.09 -5.95
C SER A 41 -3.93 1.23 -6.59
N VAL A 42 -4.69 1.98 -5.78
CA VAL A 42 -5.43 3.16 -6.26
C VAL A 42 -4.48 4.23 -6.76
N LEU A 43 -3.36 4.47 -6.07
CA LEU A 43 -2.34 5.43 -6.51
C LEU A 43 -1.75 5.04 -7.86
N LEU A 44 -1.52 3.76 -8.12
CA LEU A 44 -1.07 3.28 -9.42
C LEU A 44 -2.14 3.43 -10.51
N GLN A 45 -3.41 3.20 -10.20
CA GLN A 45 -4.51 3.44 -11.15
C GLN A 45 -4.59 4.92 -11.55
N GLU A 46 -4.35 5.85 -10.63
CA GLU A 46 -4.25 7.28 -10.93
C GLU A 46 -3.07 7.61 -11.85
N PHE A 47 -1.99 6.84 -11.78
CA PHE A 47 -0.81 7.00 -12.64
C PHE A 47 -0.99 6.40 -14.04
N ASN A 48 -2.14 5.80 -14.35
CA ASN A 48 -2.59 5.30 -15.65
C ASN A 48 -2.31 3.81 -15.92
N LEU A 49 -3.11 2.92 -15.32
CA LEU A 49 -3.03 1.48 -15.53
C LEU A 49 -4.34 0.89 -16.02
N GLN A 50 -4.22 0.10 -17.09
CA GLN A 50 -5.22 -0.87 -17.47
C GLN A 50 -4.99 -2.15 -16.65
N GLU A 51 -6.02 -2.60 -15.93
CA GLU A 51 -6.03 -3.90 -15.28
C GLU A 51 -5.99 -5.00 -16.35
N LEU A 52 -5.04 -5.91 -16.19
CA LEU A 52 -5.00 -7.16 -16.94
C LEU A 52 -5.15 -8.30 -15.94
N GLU A 53 -5.99 -9.29 -16.26
CA GLU A 53 -6.15 -10.51 -15.47
C GLU A 53 -4.92 -11.41 -15.65
N PHE A 54 -4.11 -11.58 -14.59
CA PHE A 54 -2.77 -12.18 -14.66
C PHE A 54 -2.61 -13.49 -13.88
N ASP A 55 -3.67 -14.22 -13.57
CA ASP A 55 -3.60 -15.48 -12.82
C ASP A 55 -2.60 -16.51 -13.42
N HIS A 56 -2.35 -16.43 -14.72
CA HIS A 56 -1.40 -17.30 -15.41
C HIS A 56 0.06 -16.85 -15.34
N LEU A 57 0.36 -15.69 -14.72
CA LEU A 57 1.70 -15.10 -14.62
C LEU A 57 2.34 -15.26 -13.24
N LEU A 58 1.84 -16.20 -12.42
CA LEU A 58 2.37 -16.48 -11.09
C LEU A 58 3.69 -17.28 -11.11
N GLU A 59 4.28 -17.50 -12.29
CA GLU A 59 5.60 -18.10 -12.47
C GLU A 59 6.51 -17.08 -13.16
N TYR A 60 7.72 -16.86 -12.62
CA TYR A 60 8.57 -15.76 -13.03
C TYR A 60 9.06 -15.82 -14.49
N HIS A 61 9.22 -17.00 -15.09
CA HIS A 61 9.54 -17.11 -16.52
C HIS A 61 8.35 -16.72 -17.39
N ALA A 62 7.13 -17.09 -16.99
CA ALA A 62 5.91 -16.70 -17.69
C ALA A 62 5.72 -15.18 -17.60
N LEU A 63 5.90 -14.60 -16.40
CA LEU A 63 5.88 -13.16 -16.16
C LEU A 63 6.89 -12.44 -17.05
N HIS A 64 8.16 -12.86 -17.02
CA HIS A 64 9.21 -12.26 -17.84
C HIS A 64 8.88 -12.32 -19.34
N LYS A 65 8.48 -13.51 -19.84
CA LYS A 65 8.12 -13.69 -21.25
C LYS A 65 6.95 -12.81 -21.65
N TYR A 66 5.93 -12.72 -20.81
CA TYR A 66 4.77 -11.86 -21.05
C TYR A 66 5.18 -10.40 -21.19
N ILE A 67 5.94 -9.87 -20.23
CA ILE A 67 6.41 -8.47 -20.23
C ILE A 67 7.23 -8.20 -21.50
N MET A 68 8.16 -9.09 -21.84
CA MET A 68 8.98 -8.91 -23.05
C MET A 68 8.18 -8.90 -24.35
N ASN A 69 7.06 -9.64 -24.41
CA ASN A 69 6.17 -9.64 -25.57
C ASN A 69 5.32 -8.35 -25.70
N GLN A 70 5.17 -7.59 -24.61
CA GLN A 70 4.44 -6.31 -24.62
C GLN A 70 5.34 -5.12 -24.98
N TYR A 71 6.65 -5.32 -25.05
CA TYR A 71 7.60 -4.26 -25.39
C TYR A 71 7.31 -3.64 -26.76
N LYS A 72 7.36 -2.29 -26.82
CA LYS A 72 7.19 -1.50 -28.06
C LYS A 72 8.38 -0.58 -28.25
N GLU A 73 9.14 -0.79 -29.33
CA GLU A 73 10.41 -0.09 -29.60
C GLU A 73 10.26 1.42 -29.75
N GLU A 74 9.13 1.89 -30.29
CA GLU A 74 8.91 3.31 -30.59
C GLU A 74 8.20 4.09 -29.47
N MET A 75 7.98 3.50 -28.32
CA MET A 75 7.22 4.09 -27.22
C MET A 75 7.97 4.03 -25.91
N ALA A 76 7.65 4.98 -25.01
CA ALA A 76 8.05 4.85 -23.60
C ALA A 76 7.32 3.65 -22.99
N ASN A 77 8.09 2.68 -22.49
CA ASN A 77 7.55 1.48 -21.89
C ASN A 77 7.58 1.62 -20.35
N VAL A 78 6.41 1.68 -19.74
CA VAL A 78 6.27 1.70 -18.27
C VAL A 78 5.73 0.36 -17.83
N LEU A 79 6.46 -0.28 -16.91
CA LEU A 79 6.06 -1.55 -16.31
C LEU A 79 5.55 -1.31 -14.90
N LEU A 80 4.32 -1.69 -14.66
CA LEU A 80 3.67 -1.56 -13.36
C LEU A 80 3.17 -2.93 -12.92
N ILE A 81 3.64 -3.39 -11.75
CA ILE A 81 3.23 -4.68 -11.19
C ILE A 81 2.71 -4.44 -9.77
N ASP A 82 1.43 -4.71 -9.55
CA ASP A 82 0.81 -4.65 -8.23
C ASP A 82 0.98 -6.01 -7.52
N GLU A 83 1.19 -5.96 -6.18
CA GLU A 83 1.35 -7.13 -5.32
C GLU A 83 2.37 -8.16 -5.87
N VAL A 84 3.54 -7.67 -6.27
CA VAL A 84 4.59 -8.45 -6.97
C VAL A 84 5.00 -9.73 -6.23
N GLN A 85 4.85 -9.80 -4.93
CA GLN A 85 5.15 -10.99 -4.11
C GLN A 85 4.19 -12.17 -4.37
N MET A 86 3.12 -11.97 -5.12
CA MET A 86 2.25 -13.08 -5.56
C MET A 86 2.95 -14.00 -6.56
N CYS A 87 3.99 -13.51 -7.25
CA CYS A 87 4.84 -14.30 -8.14
C CYS A 87 6.11 -14.73 -7.40
N PRO A 88 6.28 -16.00 -6.99
CA PRO A 88 7.52 -16.48 -6.40
C PRO A 88 8.72 -16.23 -7.31
N GLN A 89 9.84 -15.79 -6.74
CA GLN A 89 11.07 -15.46 -7.48
C GLN A 89 10.91 -14.32 -8.51
N PHE A 90 9.94 -13.43 -8.32
CA PHE A 90 9.70 -12.29 -9.19
C PHE A 90 10.96 -11.43 -9.41
N GLU A 91 11.83 -11.36 -8.42
CA GLU A 91 13.08 -10.61 -8.49
C GLU A 91 13.99 -11.05 -9.63
N LEU A 92 13.95 -12.33 -10.03
CA LEU A 92 14.73 -12.84 -11.18
C LEU A 92 14.20 -12.25 -12.49
N ALA A 93 12.87 -12.19 -12.65
CA ALA A 93 12.24 -11.58 -13.81
C ALA A 93 12.52 -10.08 -13.88
N ILE A 94 12.31 -9.37 -12.76
CA ILE A 94 12.50 -7.91 -12.69
C ILE A 94 13.97 -7.53 -12.93
N ASN A 95 14.93 -8.20 -12.30
CA ASN A 95 16.35 -7.95 -12.54
C ASN A 95 16.76 -8.19 -14.01
N SER A 96 16.20 -9.22 -14.64
CA SER A 96 16.46 -9.49 -16.07
C SER A 96 15.91 -8.37 -16.98
N ILE A 97 14.71 -7.85 -16.67
CA ILE A 97 14.09 -6.74 -17.41
C ILE A 97 14.85 -5.43 -17.16
N TYR A 98 15.21 -5.18 -15.91
CA TYR A 98 16.00 -4.02 -15.51
C TYR A 98 17.35 -3.94 -16.27
N ALA A 99 18.04 -5.07 -16.38
CA ALA A 99 19.34 -5.15 -17.09
C ALA A 99 19.25 -4.77 -18.58
N LYS A 100 18.07 -4.82 -19.19
CA LYS A 100 17.84 -4.39 -20.57
C LYS A 100 17.66 -2.88 -20.72
N GLY A 101 17.28 -2.17 -19.65
CA GLY A 101 17.09 -0.72 -19.64
C GLY A 101 15.99 -0.21 -20.57
N ILE A 102 15.01 -1.05 -20.89
CA ILE A 102 13.94 -0.74 -21.86
C ILE A 102 12.58 -0.44 -21.21
N TYR A 103 12.49 -0.59 -19.90
CA TYR A 103 11.30 -0.32 -19.11
C TYR A 103 11.58 0.65 -17.96
N ASP A 104 10.66 1.56 -17.72
CA ASP A 104 10.56 2.30 -16.47
C ASP A 104 9.72 1.46 -15.49
N ILE A 105 10.33 0.98 -14.39
CA ILE A 105 9.77 -0.12 -13.59
C ILE A 105 9.21 0.41 -12.27
N TYR A 106 7.94 0.13 -12.02
CA TYR A 106 7.23 0.39 -10.77
C TYR A 106 6.63 -0.92 -10.25
N ILE A 107 6.90 -1.25 -9.01
CA ILE A 107 6.34 -2.44 -8.36
C ILE A 107 5.70 -2.07 -7.03
N THR A 108 4.63 -2.76 -6.66
CA THR A 108 4.06 -2.63 -5.32
C THR A 108 4.12 -3.94 -4.57
N GLY A 109 4.01 -3.82 -3.26
CA GLY A 109 3.83 -4.94 -2.37
C GLY A 109 3.53 -4.48 -0.95
N SER A 110 3.11 -5.40 -0.08
CA SER A 110 2.91 -5.09 1.32
C SER A 110 4.25 -4.92 2.05
N ASN A 111 4.29 -4.06 3.08
CA ASN A 111 5.50 -3.84 3.90
C ASN A 111 6.08 -5.15 4.46
N ALA A 112 5.23 -6.13 4.74
CA ALA A 112 5.69 -7.40 5.28
C ALA A 112 6.59 -8.18 4.30
N PHE A 113 6.39 -8.01 2.99
CA PHE A 113 7.15 -8.71 1.96
C PHE A 113 8.26 -7.86 1.33
N LEU A 114 8.10 -6.54 1.32
CA LEU A 114 9.04 -5.60 0.72
C LEU A 114 9.61 -4.66 1.79
N LEU A 115 10.20 -5.23 2.87
CA LEU A 115 10.97 -4.44 3.81
C LEU A 115 12.23 -3.91 3.13
N SER A 116 12.66 -2.69 3.50
CA SER A 116 13.82 -2.03 2.89
C SER A 116 15.08 -2.89 2.88
N SER A 117 15.28 -3.75 3.91
CA SER A 117 16.38 -4.71 3.96
C SER A 117 16.28 -5.82 2.90
N ASP A 118 15.07 -6.29 2.64
CA ASP A 118 14.81 -7.32 1.64
C ASP A 118 14.99 -6.74 0.23
N LEU A 119 14.50 -5.53 -0.01
CA LEU A 119 14.67 -4.81 -1.27
C LEU A 119 16.13 -4.55 -1.61
N ALA A 120 16.91 -4.10 -0.63
CA ALA A 120 18.36 -3.87 -0.83
C ALA A 120 19.09 -5.16 -1.23
N THR A 121 18.65 -6.31 -0.71
CA THR A 121 19.21 -7.62 -1.06
C THR A 121 18.72 -8.11 -2.43
N LEU A 122 17.42 -8.04 -2.69
CA LEU A 122 16.79 -8.55 -3.92
C LEU A 122 17.21 -7.77 -5.17
N PHE A 123 17.40 -6.45 -5.03
CA PHE A 123 17.67 -5.55 -6.16
C PHE A 123 19.05 -4.85 -6.07
N THR A 124 19.92 -5.25 -5.13
CA THR A 124 21.30 -4.75 -5.01
C THR A 124 21.41 -3.23 -4.99
N GLY A 125 20.53 -2.55 -4.25
CA GLY A 125 20.54 -1.09 -4.09
C GLY A 125 20.08 -0.28 -5.32
N ARG A 126 19.37 -0.92 -6.25
CA ARG A 126 18.84 -0.27 -7.48
C ARG A 126 17.38 0.09 -7.34
N THR A 127 16.95 0.51 -6.16
CA THR A 127 15.54 0.82 -5.86
C THR A 127 15.38 2.18 -5.23
N MET A 128 14.30 2.85 -5.60
CA MET A 128 13.76 4.02 -4.91
C MET A 128 12.44 3.64 -4.25
N GLU A 129 12.37 3.74 -2.92
CA GLU A 129 11.19 3.39 -2.15
C GLU A 129 10.25 4.60 -2.01
N ILE A 130 8.99 4.42 -2.39
CA ILE A 130 7.89 5.35 -2.15
C ILE A 130 6.99 4.74 -1.08
N LYS A 131 7.01 5.31 0.13
CA LYS A 131 6.30 4.76 1.28
C LYS A 131 4.92 5.37 1.44
N VAL A 132 3.89 4.62 1.09
CA VAL A 132 2.49 5.05 1.16
C VAL A 132 1.90 4.73 2.53
N TYR A 133 1.58 5.78 3.27
CA TYR A 133 0.92 5.70 4.57
C TYR A 133 -0.60 5.71 4.44
N PRO A 134 -1.36 5.28 5.46
CA PRO A 134 -2.77 5.60 5.58
C PRO A 134 -3.03 7.10 5.41
N PHE A 135 -4.28 7.51 5.22
CA PHE A 135 -4.62 8.92 5.09
C PHE A 135 -4.17 9.72 6.32
N SER A 136 -3.49 10.83 6.06
CA SER A 136 -3.23 11.87 7.06
C SER A 136 -4.52 12.59 7.44
N PHE A 137 -4.51 13.33 8.55
CA PHE A 137 -5.65 14.17 8.94
C PHE A 137 -6.04 15.16 7.82
N LYS A 138 -5.06 15.73 7.11
CA LYS A 138 -5.33 16.62 5.98
C LYS A 138 -6.09 15.91 4.85
N GLU A 139 -5.72 14.65 4.53
CA GLU A 139 -6.42 13.85 3.52
C GLU A 139 -7.81 13.45 4.02
N TYR A 140 -7.98 13.17 5.32
CA TYR A 140 -9.28 12.96 5.94
C TYR A 140 -10.20 14.19 5.79
N LEU A 141 -9.71 15.39 6.12
CA LEU A 141 -10.46 16.63 5.92
C LEU A 141 -10.86 16.84 4.44
N THR A 142 -9.96 16.53 3.52
CA THR A 142 -10.21 16.61 2.07
C THR A 142 -11.29 15.62 1.65
N TYR A 143 -11.24 14.38 2.15
CA TYR A 143 -12.21 13.33 1.84
C TYR A 143 -13.62 13.71 2.28
N TYR A 144 -13.77 14.20 3.50
CA TYR A 144 -15.07 14.63 4.05
C TYR A 144 -15.45 16.06 3.70
N LYS A 145 -14.60 16.82 2.97
CA LYS A 145 -14.80 18.23 2.60
C LYS A 145 -15.04 19.13 3.81
N ILE A 146 -14.32 18.86 4.91
CA ILE A 146 -14.41 19.61 6.16
C ILE A 146 -13.58 20.88 6.03
N THR A 147 -14.20 22.04 6.24
CA THR A 147 -13.58 23.36 6.13
C THR A 147 -13.56 24.15 7.44
N ASP A 148 -14.26 23.65 8.48
CA ASP A 148 -14.33 24.19 9.84
C ASP A 148 -14.57 23.07 10.86
N GLY A 149 -14.59 23.37 12.17
CA GLY A 149 -14.79 22.34 13.19
C GLY A 149 -13.67 21.31 13.27
N TYR A 150 -12.42 21.74 13.13
CA TYR A 150 -11.25 20.86 13.05
C TYR A 150 -11.00 20.03 14.30
N ASP A 151 -11.39 20.51 15.47
CA ASP A 151 -11.19 19.77 16.73
C ASP A 151 -12.09 18.53 16.77
N ASP A 152 -13.39 18.70 16.47
CA ASP A 152 -14.33 17.58 16.38
C ASP A 152 -13.93 16.60 15.26
N ALA A 153 -13.49 17.12 14.12
CA ALA A 153 -13.00 16.32 13.01
C ALA A 153 -11.73 15.52 13.38
N PHE A 154 -10.85 16.12 14.17
CA PHE A 154 -9.64 15.45 14.65
C PHE A 154 -9.98 14.32 15.63
N ASP A 155 -10.91 14.56 16.56
CA ASP A 155 -11.39 13.55 17.49
C ASP A 155 -11.99 12.33 16.75
N GLN A 156 -12.76 12.58 15.67
CA GLN A 156 -13.29 11.52 14.83
C GLN A 156 -12.18 10.80 14.06
N TYR A 157 -11.24 11.54 13.49
CA TYR A 157 -10.09 10.94 12.80
C TYR A 157 -9.26 10.04 13.73
N VAL A 158 -9.01 10.46 14.96
CA VAL A 158 -8.26 9.67 15.95
C VAL A 158 -8.99 8.37 16.29
N LYS A 159 -10.33 8.41 16.36
CA LYS A 159 -11.14 7.21 16.63
C LYS A 159 -11.12 6.20 15.49
N ILE A 160 -11.31 6.67 14.26
CA ILE A 160 -11.47 5.79 13.08
C ILE A 160 -10.12 5.44 12.44
N GLY A 161 -9.14 6.34 12.56
CA GLY A 161 -7.83 6.21 11.92
C GLY A 161 -7.82 6.57 10.44
N GLY A 162 -6.67 6.41 9.81
CA GLY A 162 -6.42 6.85 8.43
C GLY A 162 -6.65 5.79 7.36
N MET A 163 -7.33 4.67 7.64
CA MET A 163 -7.59 3.63 6.63
C MET A 163 -8.66 4.06 5.64
N PRO A 164 -8.33 4.36 4.35
CA PRO A 164 -9.31 4.94 3.42
C PRO A 164 -10.56 4.09 3.22
N GLY A 165 -10.41 2.76 3.22
CA GLY A 165 -11.54 1.86 3.06
C GLY A 165 -12.57 1.91 4.20
N ALA A 166 -12.19 2.39 5.40
CA ALA A 166 -13.12 2.57 6.50
C ALA A 166 -14.17 3.65 6.17
N TYR A 167 -13.76 4.69 5.44
CA TYR A 167 -14.63 5.84 5.14
C TYR A 167 -15.77 5.53 4.16
N ALA A 168 -15.73 4.38 3.49
CA ALA A 168 -16.85 3.89 2.67
C ALA A 168 -18.07 3.48 3.51
N TYR A 169 -17.89 3.25 4.81
CA TYR A 169 -18.96 2.84 5.72
C TYR A 169 -19.60 4.04 6.41
N LYS A 170 -20.93 4.00 6.55
CA LYS A 170 -21.72 5.13 7.06
C LYS A 170 -21.82 5.20 8.59
N THR A 171 -21.54 4.10 9.29
CA THR A 171 -21.64 4.01 10.75
C THR A 171 -20.27 3.76 11.36
N GLU A 172 -20.01 4.35 12.53
CA GLU A 172 -18.77 4.15 13.26
C GLU A 172 -18.50 2.66 13.54
N ASP A 173 -19.50 1.90 13.96
CA ASP A 173 -19.35 0.46 14.23
C ASP A 173 -18.79 -0.30 13.01
N ARG A 174 -19.30 0.01 11.80
CA ARG A 174 -18.83 -0.61 10.57
C ARG A 174 -17.42 -0.16 10.17
N GLN A 175 -17.09 1.08 10.47
CA GLN A 175 -15.72 1.59 10.27
C GLN A 175 -14.74 0.88 11.21
N TYR A 176 -15.10 0.69 12.48
CA TYR A 176 -14.31 -0.10 13.42
C TYR A 176 -14.18 -1.57 13.01
N ASP A 177 -15.28 -2.20 12.59
CA ASP A 177 -15.26 -3.58 12.09
C ASP A 177 -14.25 -3.71 10.93
N TYR A 178 -14.30 -2.78 9.96
CA TYR A 178 -13.37 -2.77 8.84
C TYR A 178 -11.91 -2.65 9.30
N VAL A 179 -11.60 -1.70 10.19
CA VAL A 179 -10.22 -1.49 10.68
C VAL A 179 -9.73 -2.72 11.44
N ARG A 180 -10.59 -3.33 12.26
CA ARG A 180 -10.29 -4.57 12.99
C ARG A 180 -10.00 -5.73 12.03
N ASP A 181 -10.76 -5.87 10.95
CA ASP A 181 -10.54 -6.90 9.94
C ASP A 181 -9.21 -6.69 9.19
N VAL A 182 -8.88 -5.42 8.86
CA VAL A 182 -7.57 -5.07 8.26
C VAL A 182 -6.44 -5.42 9.21
N TYR A 183 -6.54 -5.05 10.48
CA TYR A 183 -5.56 -5.36 11.51
C TYR A 183 -5.35 -6.88 11.66
N SER A 184 -6.44 -7.64 11.77
CA SER A 184 -6.39 -9.11 11.87
C SER A 184 -5.71 -9.73 10.63
N THR A 185 -6.01 -9.20 9.43
CA THR A 185 -5.38 -9.65 8.18
C THR A 185 -3.87 -9.38 8.18
N ILE A 186 -3.44 -8.19 8.61
CA ILE A 186 -2.02 -7.83 8.72
C ILE A 186 -1.32 -8.74 9.70
N LEU A 187 -1.89 -8.95 10.90
CA LEU A 187 -1.29 -9.83 11.91
C LEU A 187 -1.14 -11.27 11.41
N ILE A 188 -2.23 -11.86 10.91
CA ILE A 188 -2.26 -13.29 10.57
C ILE A 188 -1.52 -13.54 9.26
N ARG A 189 -1.88 -12.83 8.19
CA ARG A 189 -1.36 -13.09 6.85
C ARG A 189 0.03 -12.50 6.64
N ASP A 190 0.23 -11.25 7.05
CA ASP A 190 1.45 -10.56 6.70
C ASP A 190 2.60 -10.82 7.69
N LEU A 191 2.30 -11.03 8.97
CA LEU A 191 3.32 -11.26 9.99
C LEU A 191 3.47 -12.72 10.38
N VAL A 192 2.37 -13.38 10.79
CA VAL A 192 2.43 -14.77 11.27
C VAL A 192 2.91 -15.72 10.18
N GLU A 193 2.42 -15.56 8.95
CA GLU A 193 2.82 -16.41 7.82
C GLU A 193 4.26 -16.11 7.37
N LYS A 194 4.61 -14.83 7.21
CA LYS A 194 5.97 -14.42 6.79
C LYS A 194 7.03 -14.93 7.75
N TYR A 195 6.84 -14.72 9.04
CA TYR A 195 7.83 -15.07 10.05
C TYR A 195 7.63 -16.48 10.63
N LYS A 196 6.67 -17.26 10.11
CA LYS A 196 6.35 -18.63 10.54
C LYS A 196 6.14 -18.73 12.04
N ILE A 197 5.40 -17.78 12.62
CA ILE A 197 5.15 -17.69 14.05
C ILE A 197 4.29 -18.88 14.48
N ARG A 198 4.83 -19.72 15.38
CA ARG A 198 4.17 -20.98 15.79
C ARG A 198 2.98 -20.74 16.71
N ASN A 199 3.10 -19.84 17.67
CA ASN A 199 2.05 -19.53 18.63
C ASN A 199 1.30 -18.27 18.24
N LYS A 200 0.28 -18.44 17.39
CA LYS A 200 -0.56 -17.34 16.88
C LYS A 200 -1.29 -16.60 18.00
N LEU A 201 -1.78 -17.35 19.02
CA LEU A 201 -2.56 -16.77 20.11
C LEU A 201 -1.69 -15.86 20.99
N GLU A 202 -0.51 -16.33 21.40
CA GLU A 202 0.41 -15.50 22.18
C GLU A 202 0.86 -14.26 21.40
N PHE A 203 1.13 -14.42 20.11
CA PHE A 203 1.50 -13.29 19.25
C PHE A 203 0.38 -12.25 19.18
N THR A 204 -0.88 -12.68 19.01
CA THR A 204 -2.04 -11.78 19.01
C THR A 204 -2.19 -11.07 20.35
N ASN A 205 -2.09 -11.79 21.46
CA ASN A 205 -2.18 -11.21 22.82
C ASN A 205 -1.07 -10.17 23.06
N ILE A 206 0.17 -10.46 22.64
CA ILE A 206 1.29 -9.51 22.74
C ILE A 206 1.02 -8.28 21.89
N SER A 207 0.52 -8.45 20.68
CA SER A 207 0.20 -7.35 19.77
C SER A 207 -0.90 -6.44 20.35
N GLU A 208 -1.95 -7.00 20.91
CA GLU A 208 -3.02 -6.25 21.59
C GLU A 208 -2.49 -5.51 22.81
N PHE A 209 -1.64 -6.17 23.62
CA PHE A 209 -0.99 -5.54 24.76
C PHE A 209 -0.12 -4.34 24.35
N MET A 210 0.69 -4.48 23.30
CA MET A 210 1.52 -3.39 22.77
C MET A 210 0.68 -2.20 22.32
N MET A 211 -0.46 -2.44 21.64
CA MET A 211 -1.37 -1.37 21.24
C MET A 211 -1.98 -0.63 22.44
N THR A 212 -2.29 -1.36 23.53
CA THR A 212 -2.78 -0.75 24.77
C THR A 212 -1.72 0.15 25.42
N LEU A 213 -0.45 -0.25 25.40
CA LEU A 213 0.65 0.55 25.92
C LEU A 213 0.84 1.87 25.12
N GLU A 214 0.80 1.81 23.79
CA GLU A 214 0.89 3.02 22.95
C GLU A 214 -0.23 4.01 23.28
N THR A 215 -1.45 3.53 23.46
CA THR A 215 -2.60 4.38 23.85
C THR A 215 -2.37 5.05 25.20
N CYS A 216 -1.82 4.35 26.19
CA CYS A 216 -1.46 4.90 27.48
C CYS A 216 -0.35 5.99 27.37
N PHE A 217 0.66 5.77 26.53
CA PHE A 217 1.72 6.74 26.30
C PHE A 217 1.20 8.04 25.65
N LEU A 218 0.34 7.94 24.66
CA LEU A 218 -0.26 9.09 23.97
C LEU A 218 -1.16 9.90 24.91
N GLN A 219 -1.95 9.26 25.76
CA GLN A 219 -2.75 9.92 26.79
C GLN A 219 -1.88 10.66 27.81
N THR A 220 -0.74 10.09 28.18
CA THR A 220 0.19 10.73 29.14
C THR A 220 0.88 11.96 28.57
N ILE A 221 1.13 12.00 27.25
CA ILE A 221 1.70 13.15 26.56
C ILE A 221 0.65 14.27 26.39
N SER A 222 -0.59 13.91 26.08
CA SER A 222 -1.70 14.85 25.90
C SER A 222 -2.09 15.62 27.18
N VAL A 223 -1.79 15.07 28.37
CA VAL A 223 -2.05 15.74 29.67
C VAL A 223 -0.92 16.71 30.06
N LYS A 224 0.19 16.76 29.33
CA LYS A 224 1.36 17.64 29.64
C LYS A 224 1.56 18.78 28.65
N LEU A 225 0.65 18.98 27.68
CA LEU A 225 0.58 20.14 26.78
C LEU A 225 -0.61 21.05 27.14
#